data_b29910c11288bc623c104a6f9f6260d1
#
_entry.id   b29910c11288bc623c104a6f9f6260d1
#
_cell.length_a   1.000
_cell.length_b   1.000
_cell.length_c   1.000
_cell.angle_alpha   90.00
_cell.angle_beta   90.00
_cell.angle_gamma   90.00
#
_symmetry.space_group_name_H-M   'P 1'
#
loop_
_entity.id
_entity.type
_entity.pdbx_description
1 polymer ?
#
loop_
_entity_poly.entity_id
_entity_poly.type
_entity_poly.pdbx_seq_one_letter_code
_entity_poly.pdbx_strand_id
1 'polypeptide(L)'
;QFVRSRQWNKLVAVDGVLCTVATMAFYVLYLVGFKWGANGYLLAIISGDFVSVLFLMFTGKLWDFIELKGINKTLWKQMLHFSLPMIPAQISFWIINASDLFFVREMCDGLDGHSGDAWSGLLSTGYFLPTILTTLGLIFYDAWQLSAVTEEEGRARFFTQIFHTYSSVLFCCAAGIIWLCRPVMHVMKSNYYYAWHFVPFLVLASTCSCFNQFMNSVYVVNKKSQRSMVTMMAGAISNCLMNYFFIKWWGPVGATYASFLGLGLVFTLRAMDAHGMIGMHVHPGRVLVNAAALVFEAFVLLAETPLYGLWTGIITALIILYNFSGVWAMARILLPKILGRRGKALVAVVDGWAAKK
;
A
#
# COMPACT_ATOMS: atom_id res chain seq x y z
N GLN A 1 -14.10 12.74 -4.22
CA GLN A 1 -12.99 13.64 -4.65
C GLN A 1 -13.43 15.12 -4.65
N PHE A 2 -14.58 15.50 -5.24
CA PHE A 2 -15.06 16.88 -5.27
C PHE A 2 -15.15 17.50 -3.86
N VAL A 3 -15.74 16.80 -2.88
CA VAL A 3 -15.85 17.25 -1.49
C VAL A 3 -14.47 17.43 -0.83
N ARG A 4 -13.50 16.54 -1.14
CA ARG A 4 -12.10 16.67 -0.69
C ARG A 4 -11.40 17.90 -1.31
N SER A 5 -11.62 18.17 -2.59
CA SER A 5 -11.02 19.35 -3.25
C SER A 5 -11.53 20.67 -2.68
N ARG A 6 -12.75 20.69 -2.10
CA ARG A 6 -13.33 21.81 -1.37
C ARG A 6 -12.87 21.89 0.08
N GLN A 7 -12.00 20.98 0.54
CA GLN A 7 -11.50 20.90 1.91
C GLN A 7 -12.59 20.72 2.99
N TRP A 8 -13.73 20.14 2.63
CA TRP A 8 -14.82 19.83 3.56
C TRP A 8 -14.51 18.57 4.38
N ASN A 9 -13.39 18.58 5.09
CA ASN A 9 -12.83 17.42 5.78
C ASN A 9 -13.79 16.79 6.80
N LYS A 10 -14.60 17.63 7.49
CA LYS A 10 -15.61 17.11 8.44
C LYS A 10 -16.69 16.30 7.73
N LEU A 11 -17.16 16.78 6.57
CA LEU A 11 -18.18 16.09 5.78
C LEU A 11 -17.65 14.76 5.24
N VAL A 12 -16.40 14.72 4.78
CA VAL A 12 -15.74 13.49 4.33
C VAL A 12 -15.59 12.48 5.47
N ALA A 13 -15.22 12.93 6.67
CA ALA A 13 -15.09 12.05 7.84
C ALA A 13 -16.44 11.47 8.27
N VAL A 14 -17.49 12.28 8.31
CA VAL A 14 -18.86 11.83 8.66
C VAL A 14 -19.38 10.85 7.61
N ASP A 15 -19.16 11.13 6.32
CA ASP A 15 -19.53 10.25 5.22
C ASP A 15 -18.86 8.88 5.31
N GLY A 16 -17.56 8.83 5.60
CA GLY A 16 -16.83 7.58 5.79
C GLY A 16 -17.39 6.71 6.91
N VAL A 17 -17.75 7.32 8.05
CA VAL A 17 -18.39 6.60 9.16
C VAL A 17 -19.78 6.13 8.76
N LEU A 18 -20.58 6.99 8.14
CA LEU A 18 -21.94 6.66 7.70
C LEU A 18 -21.93 5.51 6.68
N CYS A 19 -21.06 5.58 5.68
CA CYS A 19 -20.89 4.53 4.67
C CYS A 19 -20.56 3.18 5.33
N THR A 20 -19.59 3.17 6.25
CA THR A 20 -19.20 1.94 6.97
C THR A 20 -20.36 1.36 7.77
N VAL A 21 -21.06 2.18 8.55
CA VAL A 21 -22.19 1.74 9.36
C VAL A 21 -23.33 1.22 8.48
N ALA A 22 -23.67 1.94 7.41
CA ALA A 22 -24.68 1.53 6.45
C ALA A 22 -24.33 0.19 5.79
N THR A 23 -23.10 0.04 5.30
CA THR A 23 -22.63 -1.21 4.68
C THR A 23 -22.71 -2.38 5.68
N MET A 24 -22.29 -2.18 6.93
CA MET A 24 -22.42 -3.21 7.98
C MET A 24 -23.87 -3.59 8.24
N ALA A 25 -24.78 -2.62 8.30
CA ALA A 25 -26.21 -2.88 8.47
C ALA A 25 -26.77 -3.69 7.29
N PHE A 26 -26.40 -3.36 6.05
CA PHE A 26 -26.78 -4.12 4.86
C PHE A 26 -26.16 -5.52 4.82
N TYR A 27 -24.92 -5.72 5.32
CA TYR A 27 -24.36 -7.06 5.48
C TYR A 27 -25.21 -7.92 6.40
N VAL A 28 -25.61 -7.40 7.57
CA VAL A 28 -26.46 -8.13 8.48
C VAL A 28 -27.82 -8.44 7.82
N LEU A 29 -28.43 -7.46 7.17
CA LEU A 29 -29.71 -7.62 6.50
C LEU A 29 -29.68 -8.67 5.39
N TYR A 30 -28.72 -8.58 4.46
CA TYR A 30 -28.69 -9.42 3.25
C TYR A 30 -28.05 -10.80 3.49
N LEU A 31 -27.01 -10.89 4.35
CA LEU A 31 -26.35 -12.18 4.61
C LEU A 31 -27.07 -12.98 5.72
N VAL A 32 -27.49 -12.33 6.80
CA VAL A 32 -28.11 -13.01 7.94
C VAL A 32 -29.63 -13.06 7.77
N GLY A 33 -30.28 -11.93 7.43
CA GLY A 33 -31.73 -11.84 7.25
C GLY A 33 -32.20 -12.58 6.00
N PHE A 34 -31.76 -12.18 4.82
CA PHE A 34 -32.20 -12.76 3.54
C PHE A 34 -31.40 -13.98 3.09
N LYS A 35 -30.23 -14.25 3.67
CA LYS A 35 -29.33 -15.38 3.34
C LYS A 35 -28.95 -15.45 1.84
N TRP A 36 -28.74 -14.29 1.20
CA TRP A 36 -28.43 -14.21 -0.24
C TRP A 36 -26.97 -14.58 -0.59
N GLY A 37 -26.15 -15.02 0.37
CA GLY A 37 -24.78 -15.47 0.12
C GLY A 37 -23.92 -14.41 -0.58
N ALA A 38 -23.15 -14.80 -1.61
CA ALA A 38 -22.25 -13.92 -2.34
C ALA A 38 -22.97 -12.71 -2.98
N ASN A 39 -24.18 -12.90 -3.50
CA ASN A 39 -24.97 -11.80 -4.07
C ASN A 39 -25.38 -10.78 -3.01
N GLY A 40 -25.72 -11.24 -1.80
CA GLY A 40 -26.01 -10.37 -0.64
C GLY A 40 -24.80 -9.55 -0.22
N TYR A 41 -23.60 -10.13 -0.28
CA TYR A 41 -22.35 -9.42 -0.02
C TYR A 41 -22.13 -8.25 -1.01
N LEU A 42 -22.27 -8.50 -2.31
CA LEU A 42 -22.09 -7.46 -3.33
C LEU A 42 -23.15 -6.36 -3.21
N LEU A 43 -24.42 -6.76 -3.01
CA LEU A 43 -25.51 -5.80 -2.85
C LEU A 43 -25.35 -4.93 -1.61
N ALA A 44 -24.78 -5.44 -0.51
CA ALA A 44 -24.53 -4.66 0.69
C ALA A 44 -23.52 -3.53 0.44
N ILE A 45 -22.45 -3.80 -0.31
CA ILE A 45 -21.47 -2.77 -0.69
C ILE A 45 -22.16 -1.70 -1.54
N ILE A 46 -22.87 -2.09 -2.60
CA ILE A 46 -23.56 -1.16 -3.51
C ILE A 46 -24.56 -0.30 -2.74
N SER A 47 -25.33 -0.90 -1.82
CA SER A 47 -26.32 -0.18 -1.01
C SER A 47 -25.66 0.80 -0.05
N GLY A 48 -24.53 0.44 0.55
CA GLY A 48 -23.74 1.33 1.42
C GLY A 48 -23.18 2.53 0.67
N ASP A 49 -22.59 2.29 -0.50
CA ASP A 49 -22.07 3.35 -1.37
C ASP A 49 -23.21 4.26 -1.87
N PHE A 50 -24.39 3.70 -2.17
CA PHE A 50 -25.55 4.48 -2.59
C PHE A 50 -26.03 5.42 -1.47
N VAL A 51 -26.06 4.96 -0.22
CA VAL A 51 -26.37 5.81 0.94
C VAL A 51 -25.36 6.95 1.09
N SER A 52 -24.06 6.66 0.94
CA SER A 52 -22.99 7.67 0.96
C SER A 52 -23.20 8.72 -0.13
N VAL A 53 -23.46 8.30 -1.37
CA VAL A 53 -23.73 9.23 -2.48
C VAL A 53 -24.93 10.12 -2.19
N LEU A 54 -26.05 9.57 -1.72
CA LEU A 54 -27.23 10.34 -1.35
C LEU A 54 -26.90 11.34 -0.23
N PHE A 55 -26.22 10.89 0.81
CA PHE A 55 -25.83 11.75 1.93
C PHE A 55 -24.98 12.95 1.46
N LEU A 56 -23.97 12.69 0.65
CA LEU A 56 -23.11 13.77 0.09
C LEU A 56 -23.87 14.69 -0.83
N MET A 57 -24.77 14.17 -1.67
CA MET A 57 -25.61 14.99 -2.59
C MET A 57 -26.50 15.96 -1.80
N PHE A 58 -27.17 15.48 -0.74
CA PHE A 58 -28.07 16.33 0.03
C PHE A 58 -27.32 17.27 0.99
N THR A 59 -26.36 16.75 1.77
CA THR A 59 -25.66 17.54 2.80
C THR A 59 -24.69 18.53 2.17
N GLY A 60 -24.01 18.13 1.08
CA GLY A 60 -23.07 18.97 0.34
C GLY A 60 -23.76 19.90 -0.67
N LYS A 61 -25.08 19.80 -0.84
CA LYS A 61 -25.85 20.53 -1.87
C LYS A 61 -25.17 20.48 -3.24
N LEU A 62 -24.72 19.27 -3.62
CA LEU A 62 -23.90 19.11 -4.83
C LEU A 62 -24.67 19.46 -6.10
N TRP A 63 -26.00 19.49 -6.04
CA TRP A 63 -26.85 19.93 -7.13
C TRP A 63 -26.56 21.37 -7.58
N ASP A 64 -26.20 22.25 -6.64
CA ASP A 64 -25.95 23.68 -6.92
C ASP A 64 -24.67 23.89 -7.75
N PHE A 65 -23.81 22.84 -7.85
CA PHE A 65 -22.57 22.86 -8.62
C PHE A 65 -22.67 22.18 -9.99
N ILE A 66 -23.84 21.64 -10.34
CA ILE A 66 -24.05 20.96 -11.63
C ILE A 66 -24.49 21.97 -12.68
N GLU A 67 -23.54 22.54 -13.39
CA GLU A 67 -23.78 23.43 -14.52
C GLU A 67 -23.59 22.67 -15.85
N LEU A 68 -24.68 22.33 -16.53
CA LEU A 68 -24.63 21.63 -17.81
C LEU A 68 -24.35 22.57 -19.01
N LYS A 69 -24.58 23.88 -18.85
CA LYS A 69 -24.46 24.88 -19.93
C LYS A 69 -23.06 25.45 -20.13
N GLY A 70 -22.12 25.19 -19.21
CA GLY A 70 -20.78 25.79 -19.22
C GLY A 70 -19.64 24.84 -19.53
N ILE A 71 -19.87 23.72 -20.27
CA ILE A 71 -18.85 22.70 -20.52
C ILE A 71 -17.74 23.26 -21.41
N ASN A 72 -16.57 23.51 -20.81
CA ASN A 72 -15.37 23.92 -21.53
C ASN A 72 -14.74 22.71 -22.23
N LYS A 73 -14.91 22.60 -23.55
CA LYS A 73 -14.40 21.50 -24.37
C LYS A 73 -12.88 21.32 -24.26
N THR A 74 -12.14 22.41 -24.09
CA THR A 74 -10.67 22.37 -23.95
C THR A 74 -10.28 21.72 -22.62
N LEU A 75 -10.94 22.12 -21.52
CA LEU A 75 -10.72 21.52 -20.21
C LEU A 75 -11.10 20.05 -20.22
N TRP A 76 -12.24 19.70 -20.82
CA TRP A 76 -12.70 18.32 -20.92
C TRP A 76 -11.69 17.44 -21.67
N LYS A 77 -11.15 17.95 -22.80
CA LYS A 77 -10.10 17.24 -23.56
C LYS A 77 -8.82 17.05 -22.73
N GLN A 78 -8.39 18.05 -21.95
CA GLN A 78 -7.24 17.94 -21.06
C GLN A 78 -7.46 16.91 -19.95
N MET A 79 -8.66 16.90 -19.35
CA MET A 79 -9.03 15.91 -18.34
C MET A 79 -9.02 14.49 -18.91
N LEU A 80 -9.59 14.27 -20.08
CA LEU A 80 -9.55 12.98 -20.75
C LEU A 80 -8.12 12.54 -21.09
N HIS A 81 -7.31 13.44 -21.63
CA HIS A 81 -5.91 13.15 -21.94
C HIS A 81 -5.09 12.73 -20.72
N PHE A 82 -5.41 13.29 -19.56
CA PHE A 82 -4.80 12.91 -18.30
C PHE A 82 -5.37 11.58 -17.74
N SER A 83 -6.69 11.40 -17.80
CA SER A 83 -7.36 10.28 -17.14
C SER A 83 -7.29 8.97 -17.94
N LEU A 84 -7.32 9.03 -19.27
CA LEU A 84 -7.31 7.83 -20.12
C LEU A 84 -6.07 6.93 -19.89
N PRO A 85 -4.83 7.46 -19.79
CA PRO A 85 -3.67 6.60 -19.51
C PRO A 85 -3.66 6.03 -18.09
N MET A 86 -4.43 6.60 -17.15
CA MET A 86 -4.52 6.04 -15.80
C MET A 86 -5.33 4.74 -15.76
N ILE A 87 -6.25 4.53 -16.69
CA ILE A 87 -7.05 3.28 -16.78
C ILE A 87 -6.15 2.07 -17.00
N PRO A 88 -5.33 2.00 -18.07
CA PRO A 88 -4.40 0.88 -18.25
C PRO A 88 -3.38 0.75 -17.11
N ALA A 89 -2.98 1.86 -16.47
CA ALA A 89 -2.11 1.79 -15.30
C ALA A 89 -2.76 1.06 -14.12
N GLN A 90 -4.03 1.33 -13.84
CA GLN A 90 -4.79 0.65 -12.79
C GLN A 90 -5.08 -0.83 -13.13
N ILE A 91 -5.41 -1.10 -14.39
CA ILE A 91 -5.56 -2.48 -14.88
C ILE A 91 -4.26 -3.25 -14.71
N SER A 92 -3.11 -2.65 -15.05
CA SER A 92 -1.80 -3.27 -14.88
C SER A 92 -1.48 -3.56 -13.40
N PHE A 93 -1.84 -2.65 -12.50
CA PHE A 93 -1.72 -2.89 -11.05
C PHE A 93 -2.60 -4.06 -10.58
N TRP A 94 -3.83 -4.13 -11.08
CA TRP A 94 -4.72 -5.25 -10.79
C TRP A 94 -4.17 -6.57 -11.35
N ILE A 95 -3.62 -6.56 -12.57
CA ILE A 95 -2.99 -7.73 -13.19
C ILE A 95 -1.85 -8.27 -12.31
N ILE A 96 -0.97 -7.41 -11.76
CA ILE A 96 0.12 -7.84 -10.87
C ILE A 96 -0.45 -8.66 -9.70
N ASN A 97 -1.49 -8.17 -9.03
CA ASN A 97 -2.07 -8.84 -7.87
C ASN A 97 -2.89 -10.09 -8.24
N ALA A 98 -3.62 -10.06 -9.36
CA ALA A 98 -4.46 -11.16 -9.78
C ALA A 98 -3.65 -12.30 -10.45
N SER A 99 -2.57 -11.97 -11.15
CA SER A 99 -1.74 -12.96 -11.84
C SER A 99 -1.09 -13.94 -10.89
N ASP A 100 -0.67 -13.51 -9.70
CA ASP A 100 -0.07 -14.38 -8.69
C ASP A 100 -1.00 -15.54 -8.33
N LEU A 101 -2.27 -15.21 -8.03
CA LEU A 101 -3.28 -16.21 -7.68
C LEU A 101 -3.64 -17.11 -8.85
N PHE A 102 -3.73 -16.53 -10.06
CA PHE A 102 -4.05 -17.26 -11.28
C PHE A 102 -2.94 -18.26 -11.64
N PHE A 103 -1.68 -17.82 -11.71
CA PHE A 103 -0.55 -18.68 -12.04
C PHE A 103 -0.34 -19.77 -10.98
N VAL A 104 -0.47 -19.46 -9.69
CA VAL A 104 -0.38 -20.47 -8.63
C VAL A 104 -1.48 -21.51 -8.76
N ARG A 105 -2.70 -21.09 -9.03
CA ARG A 105 -3.83 -22.00 -9.23
C ARG A 105 -3.58 -22.99 -10.38
N GLU A 106 -3.16 -22.47 -11.55
CA GLU A 106 -3.01 -23.28 -12.75
C GLU A 106 -1.73 -24.13 -12.77
N MET A 107 -0.62 -23.62 -12.19
CA MET A 107 0.68 -24.27 -12.27
C MET A 107 1.01 -25.17 -11.08
N CYS A 108 0.33 -25.00 -9.94
CA CYS A 108 0.58 -25.80 -8.74
C CYS A 108 -0.52 -26.84 -8.47
N ASP A 109 -1.40 -27.09 -9.44
CA ASP A 109 -2.41 -28.13 -9.29
C ASP A 109 -1.77 -29.53 -9.18
N GLY A 110 -2.17 -30.27 -8.15
CA GLY A 110 -1.59 -31.57 -7.83
C GLY A 110 -0.23 -31.55 -7.12
N LEU A 111 0.38 -30.37 -6.90
CA LEU A 111 1.64 -30.25 -6.18
C LEU A 111 1.44 -30.63 -4.70
N ASP A 112 2.29 -31.50 -4.17
CA ASP A 112 2.22 -32.01 -2.79
C ASP A 112 0.85 -32.57 -2.37
N GLY A 113 0.07 -33.06 -3.35
CA GLY A 113 -1.26 -33.61 -3.10
C GLY A 113 -2.36 -32.56 -2.85
N HIS A 114 -2.06 -31.27 -3.08
CA HIS A 114 -3.02 -30.18 -2.94
C HIS A 114 -3.53 -29.72 -4.30
N SER A 115 -4.80 -29.32 -4.37
CA SER A 115 -5.35 -28.68 -5.57
C SER A 115 -4.80 -27.27 -5.76
N GLY A 116 -4.77 -26.78 -6.99
CA GLY A 116 -4.38 -25.42 -7.30
C GLY A 116 -5.24 -24.37 -6.57
N ASP A 117 -6.53 -24.68 -6.35
CA ASP A 117 -7.42 -23.84 -5.54
C ASP A 117 -6.96 -23.77 -4.07
N ALA A 118 -6.45 -24.86 -3.51
CA ALA A 118 -5.93 -24.87 -2.14
C ALA A 118 -4.66 -24.01 -2.01
N TRP A 119 -3.73 -24.12 -2.97
CA TRP A 119 -2.54 -23.27 -3.02
C TRP A 119 -2.86 -21.80 -3.20
N SER A 120 -3.77 -21.47 -4.10
CA SER A 120 -4.25 -20.09 -4.31
C SER A 120 -4.94 -19.55 -3.04
N GLY A 121 -5.72 -20.37 -2.33
CA GLY A 121 -6.32 -20.02 -1.06
C GLY A 121 -5.29 -19.76 0.05
N LEU A 122 -4.22 -20.56 0.14
CA LEU A 122 -3.10 -20.35 1.06
C LEU A 122 -2.35 -19.05 0.75
N LEU A 123 -2.04 -18.81 -0.53
CA LEU A 123 -1.40 -17.56 -0.97
C LEU A 123 -2.28 -16.35 -0.65
N SER A 124 -3.59 -16.44 -0.92
CA SER A 124 -4.56 -15.38 -0.57
C SER A 124 -4.57 -15.09 0.93
N THR A 125 -4.46 -16.12 1.77
CA THR A 125 -4.34 -15.97 3.22
C THR A 125 -3.03 -15.28 3.60
N GLY A 126 -1.94 -15.53 2.88
CA GLY A 126 -0.65 -14.87 3.06
C GLY A 126 -0.70 -13.36 2.85
N TYR A 127 -1.64 -12.83 2.05
CA TYR A 127 -1.84 -11.38 1.87
C TYR A 127 -2.43 -10.67 3.09
N PHE A 128 -2.95 -11.40 4.09
CA PHE A 128 -3.59 -10.79 5.26
C PHE A 128 -2.67 -9.80 6.00
N LEU A 129 -1.46 -10.22 6.35
CA LEU A 129 -0.49 -9.36 7.06
C LEU A 129 0.06 -8.21 6.17
N PRO A 130 0.48 -8.44 4.92
CA PRO A 130 0.87 -7.39 3.99
C PRO A 130 -0.21 -6.32 3.77
N THR A 131 -1.50 -6.69 3.82
CA THR A 131 -2.62 -5.76 3.68
C THR A 131 -2.63 -4.68 4.77
N ILE A 132 -2.16 -4.99 5.97
CA ILE A 132 -2.01 -3.99 7.05
C ILE A 132 -1.07 -2.88 6.60
N LEU A 133 0.07 -3.24 6.00
CA LEU A 133 1.07 -2.27 5.52
C LEU A 133 0.53 -1.42 4.38
N THR A 134 -0.13 -2.04 3.40
CA THR A 134 -0.75 -1.31 2.27
C THR A 134 -1.86 -0.39 2.71
N THR A 135 -2.65 -0.77 3.71
CA THR A 135 -3.70 0.08 4.30
C THR A 135 -3.10 1.32 4.97
N LEU A 136 -2.03 1.16 5.76
CA LEU A 136 -1.30 2.28 6.34
C LEU A 136 -0.72 3.19 5.24
N GLY A 137 -0.17 2.60 4.19
CA GLY A 137 0.34 3.32 3.02
C GLY A 137 -0.75 4.12 2.31
N LEU A 138 -1.95 3.56 2.15
CA LEU A 138 -3.10 4.21 1.51
C LEU A 138 -3.60 5.40 2.33
N ILE A 139 -3.73 5.25 3.66
CA ILE A 139 -4.12 6.35 4.57
C ILE A 139 -3.12 7.51 4.47
N PHE A 140 -1.83 7.18 4.46
CA PHE A 140 -0.79 8.19 4.27
C PHE A 140 -0.90 8.85 2.89
N TYR A 141 -1.06 8.07 1.83
CA TYR A 141 -1.16 8.57 0.46
C TYR A 141 -2.34 9.52 0.26
N ASP A 142 -3.49 9.20 0.82
CA ASP A 142 -4.69 10.05 0.75
C ASP A 142 -4.47 11.45 1.40
N ALA A 143 -3.75 11.49 2.51
CA ALA A 143 -3.37 12.75 3.15
C ALA A 143 -2.24 13.48 2.39
N TRP A 144 -1.26 12.71 1.90
CA TRP A 144 -0.11 13.22 1.16
C TRP A 144 -0.49 13.87 -0.17
N GLN A 145 -1.40 13.26 -0.93
CA GLN A 145 -1.77 13.70 -2.27
C GLN A 145 -2.22 15.17 -2.32
N LEU A 146 -2.95 15.63 -1.31
CA LEU A 146 -3.38 17.01 -1.22
C LEU A 146 -2.18 17.95 -1.03
N SER A 147 -1.28 17.61 -0.10
CA SER A 147 -0.07 18.41 0.17
C SER A 147 0.89 18.43 -1.03
N ALA A 148 1.02 17.30 -1.73
CA ALA A 148 1.88 17.18 -2.90
C ALA A 148 1.48 18.12 -4.05
N VAL A 149 0.16 18.37 -4.22
CA VAL A 149 -0.35 19.24 -5.29
C VAL A 149 -0.22 20.74 -4.92
N THR A 150 -0.34 21.06 -3.63
CA THR A 150 -0.33 22.48 -3.17
C THR A 150 1.06 23.07 -3.00
N GLU A 151 2.10 22.23 -2.84
CA GLU A 151 3.48 22.70 -2.65
C GLU A 151 4.14 23.00 -4.01
N GLU A 152 4.47 24.27 -4.23
CA GLU A 152 5.13 24.73 -5.47
C GLU A 152 6.60 25.09 -5.25
N GLU A 153 6.92 25.75 -4.13
CA GLU A 153 8.29 26.17 -3.79
C GLU A 153 9.06 25.05 -3.06
N GLY A 154 10.28 24.74 -3.51
CA GLY A 154 11.12 23.73 -2.84
C GLY A 154 10.65 22.28 -3.00
N ARG A 155 9.82 21.99 -3.98
CA ARG A 155 9.17 20.67 -4.23
C ARG A 155 10.13 19.49 -4.15
N ALA A 156 11.31 19.58 -4.77
CA ALA A 156 12.32 18.51 -4.73
C ALA A 156 12.73 18.15 -3.30
N ARG A 157 13.05 19.16 -2.49
CA ARG A 157 13.47 18.99 -1.09
C ARG A 157 12.33 18.46 -0.24
N PHE A 158 11.14 18.99 -0.42
CA PHE A 158 9.93 18.57 0.30
C PHE A 158 9.60 17.10 0.03
N PHE A 159 9.53 16.69 -1.25
CA PHE A 159 9.30 15.29 -1.62
C PHE A 159 10.40 14.35 -1.11
N THR A 160 11.66 14.76 -1.19
CA THR A 160 12.79 13.99 -0.67
C THR A 160 12.68 13.77 0.83
N GLN A 161 12.38 14.80 1.61
CA GLN A 161 12.28 14.73 3.06
C GLN A 161 11.10 13.89 3.53
N ILE A 162 9.95 14.06 2.90
CA ILE A 162 8.76 13.26 3.22
C ILE A 162 8.99 11.78 2.85
N PHE A 163 9.55 11.50 1.66
CA PHE A 163 9.86 10.13 1.28
C PHE A 163 10.85 9.46 2.24
N HIS A 164 11.86 10.19 2.70
CA HIS A 164 12.80 9.69 3.68
C HIS A 164 12.11 9.26 4.99
N THR A 165 11.21 10.09 5.51
CA THR A 165 10.45 9.79 6.72
C THR A 165 9.47 8.63 6.49
N TYR A 166 8.72 8.66 5.40
CA TYR A 166 7.75 7.63 5.01
C TYR A 166 8.41 6.27 4.83
N SER A 167 9.49 6.20 4.04
CA SER A 167 10.22 4.96 3.81
C SER A 167 10.82 4.37 5.09
N SER A 168 11.31 5.22 6.01
CA SER A 168 11.83 4.76 7.30
C SER A 168 10.76 4.07 8.15
N VAL A 169 9.56 4.65 8.20
CA VAL A 169 8.43 4.05 8.94
C VAL A 169 8.00 2.75 8.29
N LEU A 170 7.86 2.72 6.95
CA LEU A 170 7.46 1.51 6.24
C LEU A 170 8.47 0.37 6.41
N PHE A 171 9.78 0.63 6.36
CA PHE A 171 10.80 -0.39 6.61
C PHE A 171 10.72 -0.94 8.02
N CYS A 172 10.50 -0.10 9.03
CA CYS A 172 10.33 -0.56 10.41
C CYS A 172 9.04 -1.40 10.58
N CYS A 173 7.93 -0.97 9.98
CA CYS A 173 6.68 -1.74 10.01
C CYS A 173 6.83 -3.09 9.27
N ALA A 174 7.48 -3.09 8.10
CA ALA A 174 7.73 -4.31 7.33
C ALA A 174 8.56 -5.32 8.13
N ALA A 175 9.67 -4.88 8.74
CA ALA A 175 10.50 -5.73 9.59
C ALA A 175 9.69 -6.30 10.77
N GLY A 176 8.92 -5.47 11.46
CA GLY A 176 8.06 -5.92 12.56
C GLY A 176 7.02 -6.96 12.12
N ILE A 177 6.42 -6.80 10.94
CA ILE A 177 5.46 -7.77 10.37
C ILE A 177 6.16 -9.09 10.04
N ILE A 178 7.36 -9.06 9.43
CA ILE A 178 8.14 -10.26 9.12
C ILE A 178 8.51 -11.00 10.40
N TRP A 179 9.01 -10.30 11.41
CA TRP A 179 9.35 -10.88 12.71
C TRP A 179 8.16 -11.56 13.38
N LEU A 180 6.99 -10.91 13.36
CA LEU A 180 5.78 -11.37 14.04
C LEU A 180 4.92 -12.32 13.18
N CYS A 181 5.28 -12.59 11.90
CA CYS A 181 4.37 -13.30 11.01
C CYS A 181 4.05 -14.73 11.48
N ARG A 182 5.04 -15.51 11.95
CA ARG A 182 4.79 -16.90 12.42
C ARG A 182 3.87 -16.94 13.65
N PRO A 183 4.13 -16.19 14.75
CA PRO A 183 3.24 -16.19 15.90
C PRO A 183 1.83 -15.67 15.56
N VAL A 184 1.69 -14.69 14.67
CA VAL A 184 0.38 -14.19 14.26
C VAL A 184 -0.37 -15.24 13.41
N MET A 185 0.31 -15.85 12.44
CA MET A 185 -0.30 -16.90 11.62
C MET A 185 -0.61 -18.18 12.42
N HIS A 186 0.06 -18.41 13.55
CA HIS A 186 -0.25 -19.53 14.45
C HIS A 186 -1.62 -19.39 15.14
N VAL A 187 -2.11 -18.16 15.30
CA VAL A 187 -3.47 -17.90 15.85
C VAL A 187 -4.55 -18.27 14.83
N MET A 188 -4.21 -18.36 13.54
CA MET A 188 -5.14 -18.78 12.50
C MET A 188 -5.37 -20.30 12.56
N LYS A 189 -6.44 -20.75 11.89
CA LYS A 189 -6.77 -22.17 11.82
C LYS A 189 -5.59 -22.98 11.25
N SER A 190 -5.29 -24.13 11.79
CA SER A 190 -4.13 -24.97 11.47
C SER A 190 -3.93 -25.19 9.96
N ASN A 191 -5.01 -25.33 9.19
CA ASN A 191 -4.96 -25.53 7.74
C ASN A 191 -4.35 -24.33 6.97
N TYR A 192 -4.34 -23.14 7.55
CA TYR A 192 -3.80 -21.93 6.94
C TYR A 192 -2.42 -21.53 7.48
N TYR A 193 -1.91 -22.30 8.45
CA TYR A 193 -0.61 -21.95 9.06
C TYR A 193 0.52 -21.89 8.04
N TYR A 194 0.53 -22.78 7.05
CA TYR A 194 1.56 -22.80 6.01
C TYR A 194 1.68 -21.46 5.25
N ALA A 195 0.64 -20.64 5.23
CA ALA A 195 0.64 -19.35 4.53
C ALA A 195 1.72 -18.37 5.05
N TRP A 196 2.31 -18.60 6.23
CA TRP A 196 3.43 -17.79 6.73
C TRP A 196 4.64 -17.78 5.79
N HIS A 197 4.85 -18.84 4.97
CA HIS A 197 5.93 -18.90 4.00
C HIS A 197 5.82 -17.80 2.90
N PHE A 198 4.62 -17.37 2.59
CA PHE A 198 4.37 -16.33 1.58
C PHE A 198 4.56 -14.92 2.14
N VAL A 199 4.30 -14.74 3.45
CA VAL A 199 4.23 -13.41 4.09
C VAL A 199 5.50 -12.57 3.90
N PRO A 200 6.73 -13.07 4.12
CA PRO A 200 7.91 -12.23 4.10
C PRO A 200 8.11 -11.48 2.78
N PHE A 201 8.04 -12.19 1.65
CA PHE A 201 8.21 -11.57 0.34
C PHE A 201 6.99 -10.78 -0.12
N LEU A 202 5.78 -11.13 0.31
CA LEU A 202 4.59 -10.30 0.11
C LEU A 202 4.66 -8.97 0.89
N VAL A 203 5.28 -8.95 2.07
CA VAL A 203 5.55 -7.70 2.82
C VAL A 203 6.54 -6.82 2.08
N LEU A 204 7.60 -7.40 1.51
CA LEU A 204 8.54 -6.69 0.64
C LEU A 204 7.84 -6.12 -0.61
N ALA A 205 7.01 -6.91 -1.27
CA ALA A 205 6.20 -6.48 -2.41
C ALA A 205 5.26 -5.33 -2.04
N SER A 206 4.59 -5.42 -0.88
CA SER A 206 3.70 -4.38 -0.35
C SER A 206 4.45 -3.09 -0.01
N THR A 207 5.68 -3.20 0.52
CA THR A 207 6.55 -2.04 0.76
C THR A 207 6.87 -1.32 -0.55
N CYS A 208 7.24 -2.06 -1.60
CA CYS A 208 7.45 -1.51 -2.93
C CYS A 208 6.16 -0.89 -3.51
N SER A 209 5.00 -1.51 -3.28
CA SER A 209 3.69 -0.98 -3.68
C SER A 209 3.40 0.37 -3.02
N CYS A 210 3.66 0.52 -1.72
CA CYS A 210 3.52 1.79 -1.01
C CYS A 210 4.45 2.87 -1.58
N PHE A 211 5.69 2.52 -1.90
CA PHE A 211 6.62 3.44 -2.56
C PHE A 211 6.13 3.83 -3.96
N ASN A 212 5.58 2.89 -4.71
CA ASN A 212 5.00 3.15 -6.03
C ASN A 212 3.82 4.11 -5.97
N GLN A 213 2.98 3.99 -4.94
CA GLN A 213 1.87 4.93 -4.71
C GLN A 213 2.41 6.34 -4.39
N PHE A 214 3.43 6.45 -3.53
CA PHE A 214 4.06 7.74 -3.25
C PHE A 214 4.62 8.38 -4.51
N MET A 215 5.38 7.62 -5.32
CA MET A 215 5.96 8.11 -6.58
C MET A 215 4.88 8.48 -7.61
N ASN A 216 3.70 7.87 -7.55
CA ASN A 216 2.59 8.23 -8.44
C ASN A 216 2.16 9.69 -8.27
N SER A 217 2.31 10.28 -7.09
CA SER A 217 2.02 11.70 -6.86
C SER A 217 2.89 12.64 -7.72
N VAL A 218 4.12 12.23 -8.07
CA VAL A 218 5.01 12.99 -8.96
C VAL A 218 4.40 13.12 -10.35
N TYR A 219 3.83 12.03 -10.86
CA TYR A 219 3.16 12.05 -12.18
C TYR A 219 1.86 12.87 -12.15
N VAL A 220 1.11 12.80 -11.05
CA VAL A 220 -0.12 13.61 -10.87
C VAL A 220 0.21 15.08 -10.87
N VAL A 221 1.20 15.51 -10.08
CA VAL A 221 1.64 16.91 -9.99
C VAL A 221 2.14 17.45 -11.32
N ASN A 222 2.90 16.64 -12.08
CA ASN A 222 3.44 17.02 -13.38
C ASN A 222 2.48 16.73 -14.55
N LYS A 223 1.27 16.22 -14.29
CA LYS A 223 0.25 15.84 -15.30
C LYS A 223 0.80 14.86 -16.38
N LYS A 224 1.75 13.98 -16.00
CA LYS A 224 2.41 13.03 -16.91
C LYS A 224 1.89 11.59 -16.71
N SER A 225 0.57 11.39 -16.80
CA SER A 225 -0.10 10.09 -16.59
C SER A 225 0.37 8.98 -17.55
N GLN A 226 0.79 9.34 -18.77
CA GLN A 226 1.32 8.37 -19.75
C GLN A 226 2.58 7.65 -19.23
N ARG A 227 3.49 8.36 -18.54
CA ARG A 227 4.68 7.72 -17.94
C ARG A 227 4.30 6.80 -16.78
N SER A 228 3.31 7.18 -15.97
CA SER A 228 2.77 6.30 -14.93
C SER A 228 2.20 5.00 -15.54
N MET A 229 1.49 5.10 -16.67
CA MET A 229 1.01 3.94 -17.42
C MET A 229 2.15 3.03 -17.88
N VAL A 230 3.15 3.59 -18.57
CA VAL A 230 4.26 2.81 -19.13
C VAL A 230 5.03 2.08 -18.02
N THR A 231 5.33 2.73 -16.90
CA THR A 231 6.04 2.10 -15.78
C THR A 231 5.24 0.97 -15.15
N MET A 232 3.92 1.13 -14.99
CA MET A 232 3.07 0.07 -14.46
C MET A 232 2.89 -1.10 -15.43
N MET A 233 2.73 -0.83 -16.73
CA MET A 233 2.67 -1.89 -17.75
C MET A 233 3.98 -2.70 -17.81
N ALA A 234 5.14 -2.03 -17.75
CA ALA A 234 6.43 -2.71 -17.68
C ALA A 234 6.50 -3.63 -16.45
N GLY A 235 6.02 -3.17 -15.30
CA GLY A 235 5.94 -3.98 -14.09
C GLY A 235 5.01 -5.18 -14.23
N ALA A 236 3.82 -4.99 -14.81
CA ALA A 236 2.86 -6.07 -15.00
C ALA A 236 3.38 -7.15 -15.96
N ILE A 237 3.95 -6.74 -17.09
CA ILE A 237 4.56 -7.70 -18.04
C ILE A 237 5.70 -8.46 -17.36
N SER A 238 6.60 -7.75 -16.67
CA SER A 238 7.73 -8.36 -15.96
C SER A 238 7.25 -9.32 -14.86
N ASN A 239 6.22 -8.94 -14.07
CA ASN A 239 5.65 -9.79 -13.03
C ASN A 239 5.03 -11.07 -13.62
N CYS A 240 4.23 -10.99 -14.69
CA CYS A 240 3.66 -12.16 -15.36
C CYS A 240 4.74 -13.11 -15.89
N LEU A 241 5.80 -12.58 -16.49
CA LEU A 241 6.93 -13.40 -16.97
C LEU A 241 7.66 -14.05 -15.79
N MET A 242 7.95 -13.30 -14.73
CA MET A 242 8.60 -13.84 -13.53
C MET A 242 7.73 -14.86 -12.82
N ASN A 243 6.41 -14.68 -12.75
CA ASN A 243 5.49 -15.66 -12.19
C ASN A 243 5.62 -17.00 -12.88
N TYR A 244 5.62 -17.02 -14.22
CA TYR A 244 5.75 -18.25 -14.98
C TYR A 244 7.05 -19.02 -14.65
N PHE A 245 8.21 -18.33 -14.64
CA PHE A 245 9.49 -18.98 -14.38
C PHE A 245 9.68 -19.33 -12.90
N PHE A 246 9.33 -18.42 -11.99
CA PHE A 246 9.61 -18.62 -10.56
C PHE A 246 8.69 -19.64 -9.92
N ILE A 247 7.43 -19.70 -10.33
CA ILE A 247 6.52 -20.76 -9.86
C ILE A 247 7.00 -22.12 -10.36
N LYS A 248 7.51 -22.20 -11.59
CA LYS A 248 8.08 -23.44 -12.13
C LYS A 248 9.31 -23.90 -11.35
N TRP A 249 10.13 -22.99 -10.80
CA TRP A 249 11.37 -23.32 -10.09
C TRP A 249 11.17 -23.48 -8.58
N TRP A 250 10.32 -22.67 -7.97
CA TRP A 250 10.15 -22.60 -6.51
C TRP A 250 8.71 -22.86 -6.04
N GLY A 251 7.84 -23.37 -6.92
CA GLY A 251 6.45 -23.61 -6.58
C GLY A 251 5.69 -22.35 -6.21
N PRO A 252 4.65 -22.45 -5.36
CA PRO A 252 3.76 -21.32 -5.04
C PRO A 252 4.49 -20.11 -4.43
N VAL A 253 5.60 -20.33 -3.72
CA VAL A 253 6.41 -19.25 -3.13
C VAL A 253 7.05 -18.37 -4.21
N GLY A 254 7.31 -18.94 -5.40
CA GLY A 254 7.85 -18.21 -6.54
C GLY A 254 7.00 -17.00 -6.95
N ALA A 255 5.67 -17.05 -6.77
CA ALA A 255 4.78 -15.91 -7.04
C ALA A 255 5.12 -14.70 -6.16
N THR A 256 5.48 -14.93 -4.89
CA THR A 256 5.82 -13.85 -3.97
C THR A 256 7.13 -13.15 -4.36
N TYR A 257 8.10 -13.92 -4.87
CA TYR A 257 9.34 -13.36 -5.43
C TYR A 257 9.08 -12.54 -6.69
N ALA A 258 8.21 -13.03 -7.57
CA ALA A 258 7.81 -12.33 -8.79
C ALA A 258 7.15 -10.98 -8.46
N SER A 259 6.25 -10.96 -7.49
CA SER A 259 5.58 -9.74 -7.04
C SER A 259 6.55 -8.74 -6.43
N PHE A 260 7.48 -9.19 -5.57
CA PHE A 260 8.51 -8.31 -5.01
C PHE A 260 9.39 -7.68 -6.10
N LEU A 261 9.91 -8.48 -7.03
CA LEU A 261 10.80 -8.00 -8.08
C LEU A 261 10.04 -7.15 -9.11
N GLY A 262 8.81 -7.53 -9.48
CA GLY A 262 7.96 -6.77 -10.41
C GLY A 262 7.64 -5.36 -9.88
N LEU A 263 7.17 -5.28 -8.62
CA LEU A 263 6.88 -3.99 -7.98
C LEU A 263 8.16 -3.20 -7.66
N GLY A 264 9.27 -3.88 -7.37
CA GLY A 264 10.60 -3.28 -7.21
C GLY A 264 11.11 -2.65 -8.50
N LEU A 265 10.88 -3.29 -9.65
CA LEU A 265 11.19 -2.73 -10.98
C LEU A 265 10.38 -1.45 -11.21
N VAL A 266 9.07 -1.48 -10.96
CA VAL A 266 8.20 -0.29 -11.07
C VAL A 266 8.74 0.84 -10.19
N PHE A 267 9.09 0.54 -8.94
CA PHE A 267 9.66 1.54 -8.01
C PHE A 267 10.96 2.14 -8.55
N THR A 268 11.86 1.32 -9.08
CA THR A 268 13.13 1.79 -9.64
C THR A 268 12.92 2.74 -10.83
N LEU A 269 12.05 2.35 -11.77
CA LEU A 269 11.70 3.19 -12.93
C LEU A 269 11.06 4.52 -12.49
N ARG A 270 10.14 4.47 -11.53
CA ARG A 270 9.47 5.67 -10.99
C ARG A 270 10.41 6.57 -10.19
N ALA A 271 11.36 6.01 -9.46
CA ALA A 271 12.37 6.78 -8.74
C ALA A 271 13.30 7.52 -9.70
N MET A 272 13.70 6.89 -10.81
CA MET A 272 14.48 7.52 -11.88
C MET A 272 13.69 8.66 -12.54
N ASP A 273 12.43 8.43 -12.85
CA ASP A 273 11.53 9.44 -13.40
C ASP A 273 11.32 10.63 -12.43
N ALA A 274 11.14 10.35 -11.14
CA ALA A 274 10.97 11.40 -10.12
C ALA A 274 12.21 12.28 -10.01
N HIS A 275 13.40 11.68 -10.08
CA HIS A 275 14.65 12.45 -10.14
C HIS A 275 14.71 13.35 -11.39
N GLY A 276 14.37 12.80 -12.56
CA GLY A 276 14.40 13.57 -13.82
C GLY A 276 13.32 14.65 -13.93
N MET A 277 12.17 14.49 -13.24
CA MET A 277 11.05 15.43 -13.36
C MET A 277 11.09 16.59 -12.35
N ILE A 278 11.44 16.30 -11.10
CA ILE A 278 11.37 17.26 -9.99
C ILE A 278 12.69 17.39 -9.22
N GLY A 279 13.76 16.67 -9.62
CA GLY A 279 15.04 16.67 -8.90
C GLY A 279 14.97 15.96 -7.53
N MET A 280 14.00 15.08 -7.32
CA MET A 280 13.86 14.34 -6.06
C MET A 280 14.99 13.34 -5.87
N HIS A 281 15.58 13.26 -4.68
CA HIS A 281 16.60 12.29 -4.31
C HIS A 281 16.04 11.20 -3.39
N VAL A 282 16.00 9.96 -3.90
CA VAL A 282 15.48 8.79 -3.16
C VAL A 282 16.49 8.20 -2.17
N HIS A 283 17.75 8.67 -2.21
CA HIS A 283 18.87 8.08 -1.46
C HIS A 283 18.99 6.56 -1.67
N PRO A 284 19.36 6.11 -2.89
CA PRO A 284 19.29 4.70 -3.29
C PRO A 284 20.08 3.77 -2.37
N GLY A 285 21.24 4.20 -1.87
CA GLY A 285 22.06 3.41 -0.94
C GLY A 285 21.28 3.04 0.34
N ARG A 286 20.50 3.99 0.90
CA ARG A 286 19.70 3.73 2.10
C ARG A 286 18.54 2.77 1.82
N VAL A 287 17.86 2.94 0.69
CA VAL A 287 16.77 2.05 0.28
C VAL A 287 17.29 0.63 0.04
N LEU A 288 18.44 0.49 -0.64
CA LEU A 288 19.07 -0.80 -0.90
C LEU A 288 19.51 -1.51 0.38
N VAL A 289 20.13 -0.79 1.34
CA VAL A 289 20.52 -1.38 2.64
C VAL A 289 19.31 -1.91 3.39
N ASN A 290 18.22 -1.12 3.47
CA ASN A 290 17.00 -1.58 4.13
C ASN A 290 16.34 -2.75 3.39
N ALA A 291 16.26 -2.70 2.07
CA ALA A 291 15.70 -3.79 1.26
C ALA A 291 16.53 -5.07 1.42
N ALA A 292 17.86 -4.97 1.39
CA ALA A 292 18.77 -6.10 1.62
C ALA A 292 18.61 -6.68 3.04
N ALA A 293 18.47 -5.82 4.05
CA ALA A 293 18.24 -6.26 5.43
C ALA A 293 16.90 -7.01 5.57
N LEU A 294 15.81 -6.50 4.95
CA LEU A 294 14.51 -7.19 4.94
C LEU A 294 14.55 -8.52 4.16
N VAL A 295 15.26 -8.56 3.03
CA VAL A 295 15.45 -9.80 2.27
C VAL A 295 16.23 -10.81 3.10
N PHE A 296 17.28 -10.37 3.81
CA PHE A 296 18.05 -11.22 4.70
C PHE A 296 17.18 -11.74 5.86
N GLU A 297 16.37 -10.88 6.47
CA GLU A 297 15.41 -11.26 7.51
C GLU A 297 14.40 -12.31 7.01
N ALA A 298 13.85 -12.12 5.80
CA ALA A 298 12.96 -13.06 5.15
C ALA A 298 13.62 -14.43 4.95
N PHE A 299 14.87 -14.47 4.49
CA PHE A 299 15.59 -15.72 4.33
C PHE A 299 15.92 -16.42 5.66
N VAL A 300 16.31 -15.68 6.70
CA VAL A 300 16.54 -16.25 8.05
C VAL A 300 15.25 -16.87 8.59
N LEU A 301 14.10 -16.22 8.36
CA LEU A 301 12.82 -16.75 8.77
C LEU A 301 12.45 -18.02 8.00
N LEU A 302 12.62 -18.03 6.66
CA LEU A 302 12.29 -19.16 5.78
C LEU A 302 13.23 -20.34 5.95
N ALA A 303 14.48 -20.10 6.33
CA ALA A 303 15.46 -21.16 6.59
C ALA A 303 15.19 -21.96 7.87
N GLU A 304 14.18 -21.57 8.67
CA GLU A 304 13.78 -22.24 9.92
C GLU A 304 14.95 -22.55 10.88
N THR A 305 15.97 -21.68 10.86
CA THR A 305 17.15 -21.85 11.70
C THR A 305 16.81 -21.94 13.20
N PRO A 306 17.57 -22.66 14.00
CA PRO A 306 17.40 -22.61 15.45
C PRO A 306 17.42 -21.15 15.94
N LEU A 307 16.49 -20.78 16.81
CA LEU A 307 16.35 -19.42 17.33
C LEU A 307 16.03 -18.34 16.25
N TYR A 308 15.37 -18.73 15.14
CA TYR A 308 14.97 -17.79 14.08
C TYR A 308 14.28 -16.52 14.65
N GLY A 309 13.42 -16.66 15.66
CA GLY A 309 12.72 -15.52 16.30
C GLY A 309 13.67 -14.53 16.98
N LEU A 310 14.80 -15.00 17.51
CA LEU A 310 15.84 -14.14 18.08
C LEU A 310 16.60 -13.41 16.96
N TRP A 311 17.00 -14.13 15.91
CA TRP A 311 17.76 -13.55 14.81
C TRP A 311 16.93 -12.52 14.02
N THR A 312 15.69 -12.83 13.68
CA THR A 312 14.78 -11.88 13.04
C THR A 312 14.50 -10.68 13.94
N GLY A 313 14.34 -10.88 15.27
CA GLY A 313 14.19 -9.79 16.23
C GLY A 313 15.42 -8.86 16.30
N ILE A 314 16.64 -9.42 16.23
CA ILE A 314 17.88 -8.61 16.17
C ILE A 314 17.93 -7.80 14.88
N ILE A 315 17.61 -8.40 13.73
CA ILE A 315 17.60 -7.72 12.43
C ILE A 315 16.56 -6.59 12.43
N THR A 316 15.34 -6.88 12.92
CA THR A 316 14.29 -5.86 13.12
C THR A 316 14.79 -4.69 13.97
N ALA A 317 15.45 -4.98 15.11
CA ALA A 317 16.00 -3.94 15.99
C ALA A 317 17.07 -3.10 15.27
N LEU A 318 17.94 -3.73 14.47
CA LEU A 318 18.95 -3.03 13.68
C LEU A 318 18.31 -2.14 12.60
N ILE A 319 17.26 -2.61 11.93
CA ILE A 319 16.49 -1.81 10.94
C ILE A 319 15.84 -0.60 11.62
N ILE A 320 15.25 -0.78 12.82
CA ILE A 320 14.64 0.31 13.59
C ILE A 320 15.73 1.34 14.00
N LEU A 321 16.87 0.90 14.49
CA LEU A 321 17.98 1.78 14.85
C LEU A 321 18.52 2.55 13.65
N TYR A 322 18.71 1.90 12.51
CA TYR A 322 19.17 2.54 11.28
C TYR A 322 18.18 3.59 10.74
N ASN A 323 16.89 3.35 10.92
CA ASN A 323 15.81 4.24 10.47
C ASN A 323 15.32 5.21 11.57
N PHE A 324 15.95 5.20 12.76
CA PHE A 324 15.50 5.97 13.92
C PHE A 324 15.30 7.46 13.62
N SER A 325 16.19 8.08 12.85
CA SER A 325 16.08 9.51 12.48
C SER A 325 14.79 9.84 11.74
N GLY A 326 14.37 9.00 10.77
CA GLY A 326 13.13 9.20 10.02
C GLY A 326 11.89 8.91 10.86
N VAL A 327 11.90 7.84 11.64
CA VAL A 327 10.80 7.51 12.57
C VAL A 327 10.64 8.60 13.62
N TRP A 328 11.77 9.11 14.17
CA TRP A 328 11.75 10.20 15.14
C TRP A 328 11.21 11.51 14.55
N ALA A 329 11.55 11.83 13.29
CA ALA A 329 11.00 13.00 12.60
C ALA A 329 9.47 12.93 12.53
N MET A 330 8.89 11.76 12.28
CA MET A 330 7.43 11.55 12.30
C MET A 330 6.86 11.63 13.72
N ALA A 331 7.53 11.01 14.68
CA ALA A 331 7.13 11.01 16.08
C ALA A 331 7.06 12.43 16.67
N ARG A 332 8.00 13.30 16.33
CA ARG A 332 8.00 14.74 16.72
C ARG A 332 6.72 15.46 16.31
N ILE A 333 6.13 15.11 15.17
CA ILE A 333 4.91 15.74 14.66
C ILE A 333 3.67 15.15 15.32
N LEU A 334 3.65 13.83 15.51
CA LEU A 334 2.47 13.11 15.97
C LEU A 334 2.31 13.09 17.50
N LEU A 335 3.41 12.89 18.25
CA LEU A 335 3.34 12.77 19.72
C LEU A 335 2.69 13.99 20.40
N PRO A 336 3.01 15.25 20.03
CA PRO A 336 2.35 16.41 20.62
C PRO A 336 0.85 16.49 20.30
N LYS A 337 0.45 15.98 19.11
CA LYS A 337 -0.97 16.00 18.68
C LYS A 337 -1.79 14.93 19.38
N ILE A 338 -1.20 13.76 19.63
CA ILE A 338 -1.89 12.59 20.24
C ILE A 338 -1.88 12.69 21.78
N LEU A 339 -0.72 12.99 22.37
CA LEU A 339 -0.49 12.96 23.83
C LEU A 339 -0.45 14.36 24.48
N GLY A 340 -0.69 15.42 23.72
CA GLY A 340 -0.72 16.79 24.23
C GLY A 340 0.55 17.20 24.97
N ARG A 341 0.42 17.64 26.23
CA ARG A 341 1.57 18.07 27.06
C ARG A 341 2.59 16.96 27.31
N ARG A 342 2.15 15.71 27.49
CA ARG A 342 3.05 14.55 27.68
C ARG A 342 3.87 14.26 26.43
N GLY A 343 3.27 14.39 25.26
CA GLY A 343 3.98 14.23 23.97
C GLY A 343 5.06 15.29 23.76
N LYS A 344 4.79 16.55 24.13
CA LYS A 344 5.79 17.64 24.09
C LYS A 344 6.96 17.39 25.02
N ALA A 345 6.70 16.89 26.23
CA ALA A 345 7.74 16.56 27.19
C ALA A 345 8.64 15.41 26.69
N LEU A 346 8.06 14.34 26.13
CA LEU A 346 8.81 13.22 25.55
C LEU A 346 9.71 13.67 24.39
N VAL A 347 9.20 14.52 23.50
CA VAL A 347 9.97 15.08 22.39
C VAL A 347 11.16 15.89 22.91
N ALA A 348 10.93 16.76 23.90
CA ALA A 348 11.99 17.60 24.49
C ALA A 348 13.11 16.76 25.16
N VAL A 349 12.76 15.66 25.82
CA VAL A 349 13.74 14.76 26.45
C VAL A 349 14.63 14.09 25.41
N VAL A 350 14.04 13.51 24.35
CA VAL A 350 14.81 12.80 23.32
C VAL A 350 15.63 13.77 22.47
N ASP A 351 15.11 14.96 22.16
CA ASP A 351 15.85 16.00 21.46
C ASP A 351 17.04 16.53 22.29
N GLY A 352 16.84 16.67 23.59
CA GLY A 352 17.93 17.02 24.51
C GLY A 352 19.04 15.94 24.60
N TRP A 353 18.66 14.67 24.40
CA TRP A 353 19.65 13.58 24.29
C TRP A 353 20.39 13.60 22.94
N ALA A 354 19.67 13.87 21.83
CA ALA A 354 20.25 13.94 20.51
C ALA A 354 21.18 15.16 20.32
N ALA A 355 20.94 16.26 21.04
CA ALA A 355 21.78 17.47 21.01
C ALA A 355 23.08 17.33 21.84
N LYS A 356 23.20 16.31 22.69
CA LYS A 356 24.40 16.03 23.50
C LYS A 356 25.39 15.06 22.86
N LYS A 357 25.06 14.53 21.67
CA LYS A 357 25.96 13.72 20.83
C LYS A 357 26.38 14.51 19.58
#